data_57445ed54fcbe6f56acd512d2e9bdd83
#
_entry.id   57445ed54fcbe6f56acd512d2e9bdd83
#
_cell.length_a   1.000
_cell.length_b   1.000
_cell.length_c   1.000
_cell.angle_alpha   90.00
_cell.angle_beta   90.00
_cell.angle_gamma   90.00
#
_symmetry.space_group_name_H-M   'P 1'
#
loop_
_entity.id
_entity.type
_entity.pdbx_description
1 polymer ?
#
loop_
_entity_poly.entity_id
_entity_poly.type
_entity_poly.pdbx_seq_one_letter_code
_entity_poly.pdbx_strand_id
1 'polypeptide(L)'
;MPVPGPGQVLVRIEMSGLCHTDIHAAHGDWPVKPSLPFIPGHEGIGRVDGLGAGVSAPAIGTRVALAWLGSACGSCRYCVTGRENLCLAQKNTGYAVNGAHAEYAVVDARFAVPVPESVTSLDAAPLTCAGVTTYAAIKAARVTPSERVAVFGIGGLGHLAIQYARLVGAEVIAVDVSEEKLK
;
A
#
# COMPACT_ATOMS: atom_id res chain seq x y z
N MET A 1 -12.57 -17.33 -10.66
CA MET A 1 -12.05 -17.02 -9.33
C MET A 1 -10.68 -17.66 -9.20
N PRO A 2 -9.63 -16.95 -8.82
CA PRO A 2 -8.31 -17.53 -8.66
C PRO A 2 -8.25 -18.46 -7.43
N VAL A 3 -7.27 -19.38 -7.41
CA VAL A 3 -7.08 -20.33 -6.31
C VAL A 3 -5.78 -19.98 -5.59
N PRO A 4 -5.81 -19.78 -4.25
CA PRO A 4 -4.60 -19.46 -3.50
C PRO A 4 -3.67 -20.70 -3.43
N GLY A 5 -2.41 -20.49 -3.76
CA GLY A 5 -1.35 -21.49 -3.62
C GLY A 5 -0.83 -21.59 -2.17
N PRO A 6 0.19 -22.43 -1.92
CA PRO A 6 0.81 -22.55 -0.60
C PRO A 6 1.30 -21.18 -0.08
N GLY A 7 1.00 -20.87 1.18
CA GLY A 7 1.37 -19.62 1.82
C GLY A 7 0.57 -18.39 1.37
N GLN A 8 -0.46 -18.56 0.55
CA GLN A 8 -1.28 -17.48 0.03
C GLN A 8 -2.70 -17.51 0.60
N VAL A 9 -3.37 -16.37 0.56
CA VAL A 9 -4.80 -16.22 0.85
C VAL A 9 -5.54 -15.68 -0.37
N LEU A 10 -6.79 -16.10 -0.54
CA LEU A 10 -7.75 -15.48 -1.43
C LEU A 10 -8.45 -14.36 -0.69
N VAL A 11 -8.47 -13.18 -1.26
CA VAL A 11 -9.15 -12.00 -0.69
C VAL A 11 -10.26 -11.56 -1.62
N ARG A 12 -11.48 -11.48 -1.10
CA ARG A 12 -12.61 -10.84 -1.79
C ARG A 12 -12.51 -9.34 -1.56
N ILE A 13 -12.29 -8.59 -2.64
CA ILE A 13 -12.05 -7.15 -2.58
C ILE A 13 -13.36 -6.41 -2.30
N GLU A 14 -13.32 -5.49 -1.35
CA GLU A 14 -14.41 -4.57 -0.99
C GLU A 14 -14.18 -3.17 -1.57
N MET A 15 -12.90 -2.74 -1.61
CA MET A 15 -12.49 -1.42 -2.11
C MET A 15 -11.10 -1.51 -2.71
N SER A 16 -10.86 -0.77 -3.77
CA SER A 16 -9.52 -0.55 -4.33
C SER A 16 -9.36 0.92 -4.67
N GLY A 17 -8.34 1.57 -4.11
CA GLY A 17 -7.95 2.92 -4.46
C GLY A 17 -7.26 2.94 -5.83
N LEU A 18 -7.26 4.10 -6.47
CA LEU A 18 -6.57 4.34 -7.74
C LEU A 18 -5.37 5.27 -7.51
N CYS A 19 -4.19 4.78 -7.79
CA CYS A 19 -2.94 5.52 -7.74
C CYS A 19 -2.44 5.85 -9.15
N HIS A 20 -1.67 6.92 -9.29
CA HIS A 20 -1.02 7.27 -10.57
C HIS A 20 -0.07 6.15 -11.05
N THR A 21 0.46 5.38 -10.13
CA THR A 21 1.26 4.16 -10.40
C THR A 21 0.50 3.13 -11.24
N ASP A 22 -0.81 2.96 -11.04
CA ASP A 22 -1.63 2.02 -11.81
C ASP A 22 -1.75 2.48 -13.28
N ILE A 23 -1.82 3.80 -13.50
CA ILE A 23 -1.83 4.41 -14.83
C ILE A 23 -0.47 4.19 -15.52
N HIS A 24 0.64 4.47 -14.82
CA HIS A 24 2.00 4.23 -15.33
C HIS A 24 2.25 2.75 -15.67
N ALA A 25 1.75 1.85 -14.83
CA ALA A 25 1.84 0.41 -15.08
C ALA A 25 1.06 0.00 -16.35
N ALA A 26 -0.16 0.52 -16.50
CA ALA A 26 -1.00 0.23 -17.67
C ALA A 26 -0.40 0.78 -18.98
N HIS A 27 0.21 1.94 -18.95
CA HIS A 27 0.90 2.53 -20.11
C HIS A 27 2.28 1.93 -20.37
N GLY A 28 2.85 1.23 -19.40
CA GLY A 28 4.21 0.69 -19.50
C GLY A 28 5.28 1.78 -19.54
N ASP A 29 5.12 2.83 -18.73
CA ASP A 29 6.00 4.00 -18.70
C ASP A 29 7.38 3.70 -18.07
N TRP A 30 7.49 2.60 -17.31
CA TRP A 30 8.73 2.24 -16.62
C TRP A 30 9.63 1.29 -17.44
N PRO A 31 10.95 1.31 -17.23
CA PRO A 31 11.89 0.43 -17.93
C PRO A 31 11.58 -1.06 -17.77
N VAL A 32 11.22 -1.48 -16.55
CA VAL A 32 10.75 -2.83 -16.27
C VAL A 32 9.24 -2.82 -16.43
N LYS A 33 8.70 -3.65 -17.32
CA LYS A 33 7.27 -3.68 -17.63
C LYS A 33 6.59 -4.85 -16.93
N PRO A 34 5.29 -4.72 -16.58
CA PRO A 34 4.54 -5.85 -16.05
C PRO A 34 4.40 -6.94 -17.12
N SER A 35 4.28 -8.19 -16.69
CA SER A 35 3.97 -9.30 -17.59
C SER A 35 2.50 -9.28 -17.95
N LEU A 36 2.20 -9.13 -19.24
CA LEU A 36 0.80 -9.11 -19.74
C LEU A 36 0.24 -10.53 -19.93
N PRO A 37 -1.05 -10.75 -19.67
CA PRO A 37 -2.00 -9.82 -19.06
C PRO A 37 -1.77 -9.69 -17.54
N PHE A 38 -2.05 -8.51 -16.96
CA PHE A 38 -1.99 -8.31 -15.52
C PHE A 38 -3.20 -7.48 -15.05
N ILE A 39 -3.50 -7.56 -13.76
CA ILE A 39 -4.53 -6.76 -13.10
C ILE A 39 -3.80 -5.73 -12.24
N PRO A 40 -3.98 -4.41 -12.47
CA PRO A 40 -3.40 -3.37 -11.64
C PRO A 40 -4.11 -3.26 -10.27
N GLY A 41 -3.72 -2.25 -9.47
CA GLY A 41 -4.31 -1.96 -8.17
C GLY A 41 -3.49 -2.49 -7.00
N HIS A 42 -2.98 -1.58 -6.17
CA HIS A 42 -2.18 -1.89 -4.99
C HIS A 42 -2.68 -1.16 -3.74
N GLU A 43 -3.91 -0.69 -3.78
CA GLU A 43 -4.60 -0.05 -2.66
C GLU A 43 -5.87 -0.85 -2.31
N GLY A 44 -5.73 -2.19 -2.20
CA GLY A 44 -6.85 -3.09 -1.99
C GLY A 44 -7.23 -3.25 -0.52
N ILE A 45 -8.52 -3.22 -0.22
CA ILE A 45 -9.09 -3.64 1.05
C ILE A 45 -10.13 -4.73 0.77
N GLY A 46 -10.09 -5.80 1.56
CA GLY A 46 -11.03 -6.90 1.37
C GLY A 46 -11.03 -7.88 2.53
N ARG A 47 -11.79 -8.95 2.39
CA ARG A 47 -11.85 -10.00 3.40
C ARG A 47 -11.26 -11.30 2.88
N VAL A 48 -10.54 -11.99 3.75
CA VAL A 48 -10.02 -13.32 3.45
C VAL A 48 -11.20 -14.27 3.21
N ASP A 49 -11.23 -14.88 2.02
CA ASP A 49 -12.30 -15.78 1.56
C ASP A 49 -11.83 -17.22 1.39
N GLY A 50 -10.50 -17.43 1.32
CA GLY A 50 -9.91 -18.76 1.23
C GLY A 50 -8.44 -18.76 1.66
N LEU A 51 -7.99 -19.93 2.13
CA LEU A 51 -6.62 -20.15 2.59
C LEU A 51 -5.93 -21.18 1.69
N GLY A 52 -4.71 -20.87 1.29
CA GLY A 52 -3.81 -21.84 0.66
C GLY A 52 -3.17 -22.79 1.66
N ALA A 53 -2.52 -23.83 1.17
CA ALA A 53 -1.86 -24.82 2.02
C ALA A 53 -0.83 -24.16 2.95
N GLY A 54 -0.80 -24.56 4.22
CA GLY A 54 0.13 -24.09 5.24
C GLY A 54 -0.19 -22.71 5.83
N VAL A 55 -1.31 -22.09 5.47
CA VAL A 55 -1.73 -20.81 6.03
C VAL A 55 -2.65 -21.03 7.24
N SER A 56 -2.29 -20.45 8.38
CA SER A 56 -3.10 -20.42 9.61
C SER A 56 -3.59 -19.01 9.97
N ALA A 57 -2.96 -17.98 9.41
CA ALA A 57 -3.29 -16.57 9.62
C ALA A 57 -2.97 -15.76 8.35
N PRO A 58 -3.75 -14.71 8.04
CA PRO A 58 -5.01 -14.31 8.69
C PRO A 58 -6.14 -15.32 8.45
N ALA A 59 -7.08 -15.41 9.39
CA ALA A 59 -8.23 -16.32 9.30
C ALA A 59 -9.25 -15.87 8.23
N ILE A 60 -10.08 -16.80 7.74
CA ILE A 60 -11.21 -16.48 6.85
C ILE A 60 -12.12 -15.46 7.55
N GLY A 61 -12.60 -14.48 6.79
CA GLY A 61 -13.39 -13.35 7.25
C GLY A 61 -12.57 -12.17 7.79
N THR A 62 -11.27 -12.35 8.11
CA THR A 62 -10.42 -11.23 8.53
C THR A 62 -10.35 -10.18 7.42
N ARG A 63 -10.59 -8.91 7.77
CA ARG A 63 -10.42 -7.78 6.87
C ARG A 63 -8.95 -7.44 6.74
N VAL A 64 -8.44 -7.37 5.52
CA VAL A 64 -7.02 -7.16 5.22
C VAL A 64 -6.81 -6.12 4.15
N ALA A 65 -5.66 -5.48 4.22
CA ALA A 65 -5.15 -4.55 3.22
C ALA A 65 -4.10 -5.21 2.35
N LEU A 66 -4.13 -4.88 1.06
CA LEU A 66 -3.15 -5.24 0.04
C LEU A 66 -2.41 -3.97 -0.35
N ALA A 67 -1.12 -3.91 -0.06
CA ALA A 67 -0.26 -2.78 -0.39
C ALA A 67 0.66 -3.09 -1.57
N TRP A 68 1.45 -2.10 -2.01
CA TRP A 68 2.43 -2.23 -3.08
C TRP A 68 3.38 -3.42 -2.88
N LEU A 69 3.91 -3.61 -1.67
CA LEU A 69 4.78 -4.74 -1.35
C LEU A 69 3.93 -6.01 -1.17
N GLY A 70 3.78 -6.79 -2.24
CA GLY A 70 2.99 -8.01 -2.25
C GLY A 70 3.73 -9.23 -1.68
N SER A 71 5.06 -9.29 -1.82
CA SER A 71 5.88 -10.33 -1.19
C SER A 71 7.36 -9.95 -1.18
N ALA A 72 8.13 -10.62 -0.30
CA ALA A 72 9.59 -10.53 -0.23
C ALA A 72 10.19 -11.90 0.11
N CYS A 73 11.50 -12.10 -0.11
CA CYS A 73 12.12 -13.43 0.03
C CYS A 73 12.19 -13.94 1.48
N GLY A 74 12.13 -13.04 2.48
CA GLY A 74 12.20 -13.40 3.90
C GLY A 74 13.59 -13.75 4.45
N SER A 75 14.62 -13.90 3.60
CA SER A 75 15.93 -14.43 4.02
C SER A 75 17.11 -13.50 3.74
N CYS A 76 16.98 -12.49 2.87
CA CYS A 76 18.08 -11.57 2.58
C CYS A 76 18.32 -10.59 3.73
N ARG A 77 19.48 -9.92 3.72
CA ARG A 77 19.86 -8.92 4.74
C ARG A 77 18.80 -7.85 5.01
N TYR A 78 18.01 -7.50 4.02
CA TYR A 78 16.94 -6.52 4.16
C TYR A 78 15.72 -7.11 4.87
N CYS A 79 15.28 -8.29 4.46
CA CYS A 79 14.13 -8.96 5.07
C CYS A 79 14.38 -9.31 6.55
N VAL A 80 15.55 -9.87 6.89
CA VAL A 80 15.85 -10.24 8.28
C VAL A 80 16.10 -9.05 9.21
N THR A 81 16.16 -7.83 8.65
CA THR A 81 16.30 -6.57 9.42
C THR A 81 15.06 -5.67 9.34
N GLY A 82 13.90 -6.19 8.90
CA GLY A 82 12.64 -5.44 8.81
C GLY A 82 12.63 -4.36 7.73
N ARG A 83 13.35 -4.56 6.64
CA ARG A 83 13.44 -3.66 5.49
C ARG A 83 13.06 -4.37 4.20
N GLU A 84 11.97 -5.12 4.21
CA GLU A 84 11.49 -5.95 3.11
C GLU A 84 11.24 -5.14 1.83
N ASN A 85 10.90 -3.87 1.97
CA ASN A 85 10.76 -2.92 0.85
C ASN A 85 12.05 -2.69 0.06
N LEU A 86 13.22 -3.10 0.57
CA LEU A 86 14.51 -3.07 -0.11
C LEU A 86 14.94 -4.45 -0.63
N CYS A 87 14.09 -5.47 -0.51
CA CYS A 87 14.37 -6.81 -1.01
C CYS A 87 14.45 -6.81 -2.55
N LEU A 88 15.57 -7.29 -3.11
CA LEU A 88 15.73 -7.36 -4.57
C LEU A 88 14.84 -8.41 -5.23
N ALA A 89 14.29 -9.37 -4.45
CA ALA A 89 13.34 -10.38 -4.91
C ALA A 89 11.91 -10.04 -4.51
N GLN A 90 11.60 -8.78 -4.18
CA GLN A 90 10.24 -8.36 -3.89
C GLN A 90 9.33 -8.49 -5.11
N LYS A 91 8.06 -8.75 -4.87
CA LYS A 91 7.02 -8.71 -5.91
C LYS A 91 5.98 -7.66 -5.54
N ASN A 92 5.66 -6.82 -6.50
CA ASN A 92 4.77 -5.68 -6.29
C ASN A 92 3.35 -6.03 -6.74
N THR A 93 2.39 -5.79 -5.88
CA THR A 93 0.96 -5.99 -6.15
C THR A 93 0.50 -5.04 -7.26
N GLY A 94 -0.26 -5.55 -8.21
CA GLY A 94 -0.73 -4.75 -9.34
C GLY A 94 0.36 -4.43 -10.37
N TYR A 95 1.52 -5.10 -10.28
CA TYR A 95 2.63 -4.92 -11.22
C TYR A 95 3.36 -6.24 -11.53
N ALA A 96 4.08 -6.80 -10.55
CA ALA A 96 4.76 -8.10 -10.69
C ALA A 96 3.83 -9.29 -10.43
N VAL A 97 2.74 -9.05 -9.71
CA VAL A 97 1.64 -9.98 -9.48
C VAL A 97 0.31 -9.24 -9.65
N ASN A 98 -0.77 -9.96 -9.92
CA ASN A 98 -2.10 -9.38 -10.06
C ASN A 98 -2.52 -8.61 -8.81
N GLY A 99 -3.17 -7.47 -9.02
CA GLY A 99 -3.59 -6.52 -7.99
C GLY A 99 -5.08 -6.59 -7.66
N ALA A 100 -5.56 -5.49 -7.09
CA ALA A 100 -6.86 -5.38 -6.44
C ALA A 100 -7.97 -4.75 -7.31
N HIS A 101 -7.70 -4.38 -8.58
CA HIS A 101 -8.76 -3.92 -9.50
C HIS A 101 -9.54 -5.11 -10.07
N ALA A 102 -10.03 -5.98 -9.18
CA ALA A 102 -10.79 -7.18 -9.47
C ALA A 102 -11.67 -7.54 -8.26
N GLU A 103 -12.63 -8.45 -8.44
CA GLU A 103 -13.47 -8.94 -7.34
C GLU A 103 -12.66 -9.75 -6.31
N TYR A 104 -11.59 -10.43 -6.77
CA TYR A 104 -10.73 -11.28 -5.95
C TYR A 104 -9.27 -11.08 -6.30
N ALA A 105 -8.43 -11.13 -5.27
CA ALA A 105 -6.98 -11.14 -5.40
C ALA A 105 -6.36 -12.29 -4.59
N VAL A 106 -5.26 -12.87 -5.09
CA VAL A 106 -4.44 -13.83 -4.35
C VAL A 106 -3.19 -13.11 -3.86
N VAL A 107 -2.93 -13.18 -2.55
CA VAL A 107 -1.81 -12.48 -1.90
C VAL A 107 -1.04 -13.41 -0.98
N ASP A 108 0.25 -13.11 -0.78
CA ASP A 108 1.06 -13.78 0.26
C ASP A 108 0.48 -13.44 1.64
N ALA A 109 0.15 -14.46 2.42
CA ALA A 109 -0.51 -14.32 3.72
C ALA A 109 0.29 -13.42 4.71
N ARG A 110 1.61 -13.40 4.58
CA ARG A 110 2.51 -12.57 5.41
C ARG A 110 2.38 -11.07 5.11
N PHE A 111 1.89 -10.73 3.93
CA PHE A 111 1.73 -9.35 3.43
C PHE A 111 0.25 -8.91 3.35
N ALA A 112 -0.67 -9.77 3.76
CA ALA A 112 -2.07 -9.43 3.98
C ALA A 112 -2.23 -8.78 5.35
N VAL A 113 -2.23 -7.45 5.40
CA VAL A 113 -2.18 -6.68 6.67
C VAL A 113 -3.58 -6.52 7.26
N PRO A 114 -3.84 -6.99 8.50
CA PRO A 114 -5.15 -6.81 9.13
C PRO A 114 -5.53 -5.33 9.27
N VAL A 115 -6.78 -5.01 8.92
CA VAL A 115 -7.37 -3.67 9.03
C VAL A 115 -8.36 -3.63 10.18
N PRO A 116 -8.25 -2.68 11.12
CA PRO A 116 -9.21 -2.53 12.21
C PRO A 116 -10.64 -2.28 11.69
N GLU A 117 -11.65 -2.90 12.31
CA GLU A 117 -13.05 -2.72 11.91
C GLU A 117 -13.56 -1.28 12.09
N SER A 118 -12.88 -0.48 12.93
CA SER A 118 -13.20 0.94 13.16
C SER A 118 -12.83 1.87 12.00
N VAL A 119 -11.99 1.40 11.05
CA VAL A 119 -11.61 2.17 9.85
C VAL A 119 -12.41 1.64 8.67
N THR A 120 -13.12 2.50 7.94
CA THR A 120 -13.89 2.06 6.76
C THR A 120 -12.95 1.57 5.65
N SER A 121 -13.44 0.73 4.74
CA SER A 121 -12.64 0.28 3.59
C SER A 121 -12.29 1.45 2.66
N LEU A 122 -13.16 2.46 2.58
CA LEU A 122 -12.93 3.68 1.81
C LEU A 122 -11.75 4.49 2.38
N ASP A 123 -11.70 4.67 3.70
CA ASP A 123 -10.62 5.43 4.36
C ASP A 123 -9.31 4.63 4.40
N ALA A 124 -9.40 3.29 4.51
CA ALA A 124 -8.23 2.43 4.58
C ALA A 124 -7.49 2.29 3.25
N ALA A 125 -8.19 2.29 2.12
CA ALA A 125 -7.59 2.03 0.80
C ALA A 125 -6.41 2.99 0.49
N PRO A 126 -6.54 4.32 0.55
CA PRO A 126 -5.45 5.23 0.24
C PRO A 126 -4.30 5.15 1.27
N LEU A 127 -4.55 4.64 2.47
CA LEU A 127 -3.52 4.49 3.50
C LEU A 127 -2.50 3.39 3.15
N THR A 128 -2.85 2.46 2.27
CA THR A 128 -1.96 1.36 1.85
C THR A 128 -0.87 1.79 0.86
N CYS A 129 -1.01 2.97 0.25
CA CYS A 129 -0.02 3.57 -0.65
C CYS A 129 0.40 4.96 -0.16
N ALA A 130 -0.40 5.98 -0.41
CA ALA A 130 -0.07 7.36 -0.05
C ALA A 130 0.10 7.52 1.47
N GLY A 131 -0.70 6.84 2.28
CA GLY A 131 -0.61 6.86 3.74
C GLY A 131 0.70 6.29 4.25
N VAL A 132 1.03 5.05 3.92
CA VAL A 132 2.29 4.41 4.38
C VAL A 132 3.52 5.14 3.85
N THR A 133 3.47 5.66 2.62
CA THR A 133 4.57 6.42 2.00
C THR A 133 4.86 7.71 2.76
N THR A 134 3.84 8.51 3.03
CA THR A 134 4.00 9.79 3.72
C THR A 134 4.32 9.61 5.21
N TYR A 135 3.73 8.61 5.86
CA TYR A 135 4.10 8.23 7.22
C TYR A 135 5.58 7.85 7.31
N ALA A 136 6.06 7.01 6.38
CA ALA A 136 7.47 6.62 6.32
C ALA A 136 8.39 7.82 6.05
N ALA A 137 7.97 8.77 5.21
CA ALA A 137 8.72 9.99 4.94
C ALA A 137 8.87 10.88 6.19
N ILE A 138 7.80 11.10 6.95
CA ILE A 138 7.82 11.87 8.21
C ILE A 138 8.73 11.19 9.25
N LYS A 139 8.66 9.86 9.36
CA LYS A 139 9.57 9.10 10.23
C LYS A 139 11.03 9.20 9.78
N ALA A 140 11.31 9.07 8.49
CA ALA A 140 12.66 9.15 7.94
C ALA A 140 13.26 10.55 8.12
N ALA A 141 12.45 11.59 7.99
CA ALA A 141 12.84 12.97 8.27
C ALA A 141 13.07 13.24 9.75
N ARG A 142 12.70 12.31 10.64
CA ARG A 142 12.81 12.43 12.11
C ARG A 142 12.15 13.70 12.65
N VAL A 143 11.02 14.06 12.09
CA VAL A 143 10.24 15.24 12.51
C VAL A 143 9.91 15.14 13.98
N THR A 144 10.16 16.24 14.73
CA THR A 144 9.87 16.36 16.15
C THR A 144 8.86 17.48 16.43
N PRO A 145 8.21 17.49 17.61
CA PRO A 145 7.28 18.57 17.96
C PRO A 145 7.94 19.94 17.90
N SER A 146 7.17 20.95 17.47
CA SER A 146 7.59 22.34 17.29
C SER A 146 8.58 22.62 16.15
N GLU A 147 8.99 21.61 15.39
CA GLU A 147 9.74 21.83 14.15
C GLU A 147 8.83 22.38 13.05
N ARG A 148 9.44 23.10 12.09
CA ARG A 148 8.75 23.57 10.88
C ARG A 148 8.99 22.62 9.74
N VAL A 149 7.89 22.14 9.13
CA VAL A 149 7.91 21.22 8.00
C VAL A 149 7.22 21.85 6.81
N ALA A 150 7.95 22.04 5.71
CA ALA A 150 7.37 22.47 4.45
C ALA A 150 7.01 21.26 3.59
N VAL A 151 5.76 21.20 3.15
CA VAL A 151 5.25 20.17 2.23
C VAL A 151 4.96 20.80 0.88
N PHE A 152 5.71 20.39 -0.13
CA PHE A 152 5.55 20.87 -1.50
C PHE A 152 4.70 19.92 -2.32
N GLY A 153 3.62 20.43 -2.92
CA GLY A 153 2.64 19.66 -3.69
C GLY A 153 1.56 19.04 -2.80
N ILE A 154 0.37 19.69 -2.75
CA ILE A 154 -0.75 19.27 -1.91
C ILE A 154 -1.74 18.43 -2.76
N GLY A 155 -1.21 17.31 -3.27
CA GLY A 155 -1.97 16.26 -3.94
C GLY A 155 -2.28 15.09 -3.00
N GLY A 156 -2.49 13.90 -3.56
CA GLY A 156 -2.84 12.69 -2.81
C GLY A 156 -1.86 12.32 -1.70
N LEU A 157 -0.55 12.55 -1.89
CA LEU A 157 0.45 12.35 -0.85
C LEU A 157 0.57 13.57 0.07
N GLY A 158 0.66 14.77 -0.50
CA GLY A 158 0.93 15.98 0.27
C GLY A 158 -0.10 16.26 1.35
N HIS A 159 -1.39 16.08 1.07
CA HIS A 159 -2.44 16.30 2.07
C HIS A 159 -2.37 15.32 3.25
N LEU A 160 -1.91 14.08 3.04
CA LEU A 160 -1.66 13.12 4.11
C LEU A 160 -0.36 13.46 4.87
N ALA A 161 0.69 13.90 4.15
CA ALA A 161 1.94 14.33 4.78
C ALA A 161 1.72 15.49 5.76
N ILE A 162 0.86 16.47 5.40
CA ILE A 162 0.46 17.57 6.29
C ILE A 162 -0.18 17.01 7.57
N GLN A 163 -1.09 16.08 7.45
CA GLN A 163 -1.78 15.49 8.58
C GLN A 163 -0.81 14.75 9.50
N TYR A 164 0.06 13.90 8.94
CA TYR A 164 1.05 13.17 9.74
C TYR A 164 2.08 14.10 10.42
N ALA A 165 2.55 15.14 9.73
CA ALA A 165 3.45 16.11 10.34
C ALA A 165 2.78 16.86 11.50
N ARG A 166 1.50 17.24 11.36
CA ARG A 166 0.72 17.86 12.45
C ARG A 166 0.49 16.91 13.62
N LEU A 167 0.22 15.63 13.36
CA LEU A 167 0.05 14.60 14.41
C LEU A 167 1.33 14.43 15.25
N VAL A 168 2.50 14.62 14.65
CA VAL A 168 3.78 14.63 15.38
C VAL A 168 3.97 15.92 16.19
N GLY A 169 3.18 16.96 15.96
CA GLY A 169 3.28 18.26 16.65
C GLY A 169 4.12 19.31 15.91
N ALA A 170 4.39 19.10 14.61
CA ALA A 170 5.11 20.07 13.79
C ALA A 170 4.22 21.25 13.36
N GLU A 171 4.84 22.41 13.15
CA GLU A 171 4.26 23.55 12.42
C GLU A 171 4.39 23.27 10.92
N VAL A 172 3.27 23.18 10.19
CA VAL A 172 3.28 22.76 8.79
C VAL A 172 3.05 23.93 7.86
N ILE A 173 3.91 24.08 6.87
CA ILE A 173 3.81 25.02 5.76
C ILE A 173 3.44 24.25 4.51
N ALA A 174 2.22 24.45 3.99
CA ALA A 174 1.78 23.87 2.73
C ALA A 174 2.16 24.76 1.56
N VAL A 175 2.75 24.19 0.52
CA VAL A 175 3.15 24.89 -0.70
C VAL A 175 2.58 24.16 -1.92
N ASP A 176 1.75 24.83 -2.72
CA ASP A 176 1.24 24.32 -4.00
C ASP A 176 1.11 25.48 -5.00
N VAL A 177 1.07 25.15 -6.28
CA VAL A 177 0.81 26.13 -7.36
C VAL A 177 -0.69 26.41 -7.54
N SER A 178 -1.55 25.60 -6.95
CA SER A 178 -3.02 25.74 -6.97
C SER A 178 -3.51 26.35 -5.66
N GLU A 179 -4.08 27.55 -5.73
CA GLU A 179 -4.72 28.19 -4.57
C GLU A 179 -5.90 27.36 -4.02
N GLU A 180 -6.59 26.59 -4.87
CA GLU A 180 -7.70 25.74 -4.45
C GLU A 180 -7.26 24.68 -3.44
N LYS A 181 -6.07 24.12 -3.64
CA LYS A 181 -5.51 23.09 -2.76
C LYS A 181 -4.94 23.63 -1.44
N LEU A 182 -4.79 24.94 -1.33
CA LEU A 182 -4.28 25.62 -0.15
C LEU A 182 -5.40 26.15 0.77
N LYS A 183 -6.65 26.00 0.38
CA LYS A 183 -7.86 26.34 1.15
C LYS A 183 -8.31 25.16 1.99
#